data_da660d32b55d3b13ce1c97927c2cc1dd
#
_entry.id   da660d32b55d3b13ce1c97927c2cc1dd
#
_cell.length_a   1.000
_cell.length_b   1.000
_cell.length_c   1.000
_cell.angle_alpha   90.00
_cell.angle_beta   90.00
_cell.angle_gamma   90.00
#
_symmetry.space_group_name_H-M   'P 1'
#
loop_
_entity.id
_entity.type
_entity.pdbx_description
1 polymer ?
#
loop_
_entity_poly.entity_id
_entity_poly.type
_entity_poly.pdbx_seq_one_letter_code
_entity_poly.pdbx_strand_id
1 'polypeptide(L)'
;VSVDWNEKSLGSVRWQPGEVDSGIYSVQLFRDGSRIHEIEKLSGNQYNFYPYMTKAGRYMVKVKTLVKDAKERKYARGSGYTESSDLKIRDRDVSDGKGKEGEKVQAGTEKKIGWEETDGSYIFRLPSGELYKGWGKIDGYWYYFQPDGKMVKGWQKIQDKWYFFQESGAMAVGWVKDQDQWYYLIPETEAANGQVAGELFAGDWRVIQGRYYYFEADGKMHTGWLFWQGRWYYCNELDNSLLGVMFTGFLTRNEKTY
;
A
#
# COMPACT_ATOMS: atom_id res chain seq x y z
N VAL A 1 -12.38 -2.83 -13.75
CA VAL A 1 -13.21 -1.64 -13.47
C VAL A 1 -14.54 -1.82 -14.20
N SER A 2 -15.69 -1.71 -13.53
CA SER A 2 -17.00 -1.46 -14.16
C SER A 2 -17.36 -0.01 -13.93
N VAL A 3 -18.11 0.59 -14.86
CA VAL A 3 -18.53 1.99 -14.78
C VAL A 3 -20.03 2.06 -15.06
N ASP A 4 -20.82 2.49 -14.08
CA ASP A 4 -22.27 2.45 -14.16
C ASP A 4 -22.89 3.80 -13.78
N TRP A 5 -23.93 4.20 -14.52
CA TRP A 5 -24.75 5.36 -14.17
C TRP A 5 -25.63 5.04 -12.94
N ASN A 6 -25.73 6.01 -12.05
CA ASN A 6 -26.62 5.88 -10.90
C ASN A 6 -28.09 6.13 -11.33
N GLU A 7 -28.92 5.11 -11.24
CA GLU A 7 -30.33 5.19 -11.62
C GLU A 7 -31.15 6.21 -10.81
N LYS A 8 -30.70 6.50 -9.58
CA LYS A 8 -31.40 7.43 -8.66
C LYS A 8 -30.90 8.87 -8.75
N SER A 9 -29.83 9.13 -9.48
CA SER A 9 -29.21 10.46 -9.57
C SER A 9 -28.71 10.71 -10.99
N LEU A 10 -29.51 11.48 -11.76
CA LEU A 10 -29.19 11.77 -13.15
C LEU A 10 -27.83 12.43 -13.30
N GLY A 11 -27.00 11.86 -14.18
CA GLY A 11 -25.66 12.34 -14.45
C GLY A 11 -24.59 11.93 -13.41
N SER A 12 -24.97 11.25 -12.34
CA SER A 12 -24.03 10.65 -11.41
C SER A 12 -23.54 9.30 -11.93
N VAL A 13 -22.23 9.07 -11.87
CA VAL A 13 -21.58 7.83 -12.27
C VAL A 13 -20.81 7.25 -11.10
N ARG A 14 -20.81 5.93 -11.01
CA ARG A 14 -20.01 5.18 -10.05
C ARG A 14 -19.22 4.11 -10.79
N TRP A 15 -18.04 3.77 -10.28
CA TRP A 15 -17.24 2.68 -10.81
C TRP A 15 -16.71 1.78 -9.70
N GLN A 16 -16.49 0.51 -10.06
CA GLN A 16 -15.85 -0.45 -9.18
C GLN A 16 -14.35 -0.45 -9.48
N PRO A 17 -13.49 -0.36 -8.47
CA PRO A 17 -12.05 -0.49 -8.63
C PRO A 17 -11.65 -1.82 -9.28
N GLY A 18 -10.56 -1.84 -10.04
CA GLY A 18 -9.92 -3.07 -10.51
C GLY A 18 -9.02 -3.70 -9.44
N GLU A 19 -8.34 -4.79 -9.81
CA GLU A 19 -7.39 -5.49 -8.91
C GLU A 19 -6.25 -4.60 -8.42
N VAL A 20 -5.85 -3.62 -9.22
CA VAL A 20 -4.87 -2.60 -8.86
C VAL A 20 -5.59 -1.27 -8.72
N ASP A 21 -5.87 -0.87 -7.49
CA ASP A 21 -6.56 0.38 -7.19
C ASP A 21 -5.68 1.31 -6.37
N SER A 22 -5.33 2.45 -6.96
CA SER A 22 -4.62 3.54 -6.27
C SER A 22 -5.57 4.51 -5.58
N GLY A 23 -6.88 4.35 -5.76
CA GLY A 23 -7.88 5.33 -5.36
C GLY A 23 -7.87 6.63 -6.16
N ILE A 24 -7.02 6.75 -7.19
CA ILE A 24 -6.88 7.93 -8.05
C ILE A 24 -7.19 7.55 -9.49
N TYR A 25 -8.05 8.35 -10.12
CA TYR A 25 -8.59 8.05 -11.45
C TYR A 25 -8.45 9.25 -12.39
N SER A 26 -8.29 8.96 -13.70
CA SER A 26 -8.59 9.90 -14.77
C SER A 26 -9.99 9.58 -15.29
N VAL A 27 -10.85 10.57 -15.31
CA VAL A 27 -12.25 10.43 -15.68
C VAL A 27 -12.59 11.43 -16.77
N GLN A 28 -13.19 10.93 -17.85
CA GLN A 28 -13.55 11.74 -19.03
C GLN A 28 -15.04 11.61 -19.31
N LEU A 29 -15.70 12.74 -19.54
CA LEU A 29 -17.08 12.80 -19.99
C LEU A 29 -17.15 13.09 -21.49
N PHE A 30 -17.93 12.31 -22.19
CA PHE A 30 -18.18 12.45 -23.63
C PHE A 30 -19.65 12.77 -23.87
N ARG A 31 -19.94 13.52 -24.92
CA ARG A 31 -21.28 13.71 -25.50
C ARG A 31 -21.21 13.45 -26.98
N ASP A 32 -22.06 12.58 -27.50
CA ASP A 32 -22.15 12.20 -28.91
C ASP A 32 -20.79 11.89 -29.53
N GLY A 33 -19.98 11.15 -28.78
CA GLY A 33 -18.60 10.74 -29.17
C GLY A 33 -17.51 11.79 -28.94
N SER A 34 -17.85 13.03 -28.62
CA SER A 34 -16.87 14.12 -28.37
C SER A 34 -16.62 14.30 -26.88
N ARG A 35 -15.33 14.36 -26.49
CA ARG A 35 -14.95 14.65 -25.09
C ARG A 35 -15.30 16.09 -24.74
N ILE A 36 -16.08 16.29 -23.69
CA ILE A 36 -16.52 17.61 -23.23
C ILE A 36 -15.96 18.02 -21.87
N HIS A 37 -15.51 17.05 -21.07
CA HIS A 37 -14.89 17.32 -19.76
C HIS A 37 -13.90 16.22 -19.38
N GLU A 38 -12.87 16.59 -18.61
CA GLU A 38 -11.86 15.67 -18.09
C GLU A 38 -11.40 16.07 -16.69
N ILE A 39 -11.25 15.09 -15.83
CA ILE A 39 -10.67 15.22 -14.50
C ILE A 39 -9.46 14.31 -14.45
N GLU A 40 -8.25 14.87 -14.38
CA GLU A 40 -7.01 14.12 -14.48
C GLU A 40 -6.62 13.36 -13.20
N LYS A 41 -7.09 13.77 -12.05
CA LYS A 41 -6.73 13.21 -10.74
C LYS A 41 -7.92 13.27 -9.79
N LEU A 42 -8.93 12.45 -10.05
CA LEU A 42 -10.08 12.33 -9.17
C LEU A 42 -9.79 11.27 -8.11
N SER A 43 -9.91 11.61 -6.85
CA SER A 43 -9.96 10.64 -5.75
C SER A 43 -11.41 10.22 -5.53
N GLY A 44 -11.61 8.89 -5.37
CA GLY A 44 -12.94 8.33 -5.17
C GLY A 44 -13.52 7.65 -6.40
N ASN A 45 -14.54 6.85 -6.18
CA ASN A 45 -15.13 5.95 -7.17
C ASN A 45 -16.51 6.41 -7.69
N GLN A 46 -16.83 7.69 -7.54
CA GLN A 46 -18.06 8.28 -8.05
C GLN A 46 -17.87 9.75 -8.38
N TYR A 47 -18.67 10.25 -9.31
CA TYR A 47 -18.70 11.68 -9.65
C TYR A 47 -20.05 12.07 -10.24
N ASN A 48 -20.50 13.29 -9.97
CA ASN A 48 -21.72 13.83 -10.56
C ASN A 48 -21.36 14.76 -11.74
N PHE A 49 -21.61 14.30 -12.95
CA PHE A 49 -21.41 15.05 -14.18
C PHE A 49 -22.62 15.87 -14.61
N TYR A 50 -23.73 15.81 -13.88
CA TYR A 50 -24.98 16.49 -14.29
C TYR A 50 -24.76 18.00 -14.58
N PRO A 51 -23.96 18.77 -13.79
CA PRO A 51 -23.72 20.19 -14.11
C PRO A 51 -23.10 20.43 -15.49
N TYR A 52 -22.42 19.45 -16.07
CA TYR A 52 -21.79 19.55 -17.39
C TYR A 52 -22.71 19.07 -18.52
N MET A 53 -23.92 18.54 -18.22
CA MET A 53 -24.89 18.02 -19.18
C MET A 53 -25.86 19.11 -19.63
N THR A 54 -25.34 20.23 -20.10
CA THR A 54 -26.07 21.45 -20.47
C THR A 54 -26.75 21.40 -21.85
N LYS A 55 -26.60 20.31 -22.58
CA LYS A 55 -27.25 20.07 -23.89
C LYS A 55 -27.76 18.64 -23.95
N ALA A 56 -28.84 18.44 -24.69
CA ALA A 56 -29.30 17.08 -24.97
C ALA A 56 -28.28 16.28 -25.78
N GLY A 57 -28.27 14.96 -25.63
CA GLY A 57 -27.34 14.08 -26.32
C GLY A 57 -27.14 12.74 -25.60
N ARG A 58 -26.29 11.92 -26.16
CA ARG A 58 -25.84 10.67 -25.54
C ARG A 58 -24.51 10.91 -24.80
N TYR A 59 -24.53 10.68 -23.52
CA TYR A 59 -23.37 10.86 -22.64
C TYR A 59 -22.78 9.52 -22.25
N MET A 60 -21.45 9.47 -22.20
CA MET A 60 -20.68 8.31 -21.79
C MET A 60 -19.48 8.78 -20.94
N VAL A 61 -19.12 7.99 -19.96
CA VAL A 61 -17.94 8.26 -19.11
C VAL A 61 -16.88 7.19 -19.35
N LYS A 62 -15.64 7.62 -19.46
CA LYS A 62 -14.47 6.74 -19.48
C LYS A 62 -13.66 6.95 -18.21
N VAL A 63 -13.32 5.85 -17.56
CA VAL A 63 -12.55 5.84 -16.30
C VAL A 63 -11.32 4.98 -16.48
N LYS A 64 -10.17 5.46 -16.01
CA LYS A 64 -8.97 4.63 -15.83
C LYS A 64 -8.34 4.90 -14.48
N THR A 65 -7.78 3.87 -13.85
CA THR A 65 -6.95 4.00 -12.65
C THR A 65 -5.59 4.62 -13.00
N LEU A 66 -5.13 5.56 -12.20
CA LEU A 66 -3.79 6.13 -12.30
C LEU A 66 -2.88 5.48 -11.26
N VAL A 67 -1.80 4.84 -11.71
CA VAL A 67 -0.80 4.21 -10.84
C VAL A 67 0.40 5.15 -10.69
N LYS A 68 0.87 5.34 -9.47
CA LYS A 68 2.05 6.17 -9.20
C LYS A 68 3.32 5.39 -9.52
N ASP A 69 4.17 5.93 -10.38
CA ASP A 69 5.50 5.36 -10.60
C ASP A 69 6.35 5.56 -9.34
N ALA A 70 6.89 4.46 -8.82
CA ALA A 70 7.72 4.45 -7.61
C ALA A 70 9.03 5.24 -7.78
N LYS A 71 9.54 5.39 -9.02
CA LYS A 71 10.81 6.08 -9.32
C LYS A 71 10.63 7.56 -9.64
N GLU A 72 9.56 7.95 -10.31
CA GLU A 72 9.39 9.31 -10.84
C GLU A 72 8.47 10.20 -10.00
N ARG A 73 7.82 9.69 -8.97
CA ARG A 73 6.78 10.39 -8.17
C ARG A 73 5.62 10.95 -9.01
N LYS A 74 5.50 10.53 -10.26
CA LYS A 74 4.41 10.91 -11.18
C LYS A 74 3.44 9.76 -11.34
N TYR A 75 2.18 10.06 -11.61
CA TYR A 75 1.21 9.05 -11.97
C TYR A 75 1.55 8.52 -13.35
N ALA A 76 2.04 7.28 -13.43
CA ALA A 76 2.32 6.57 -14.65
C ALA A 76 1.06 5.84 -15.15
N ARG A 77 1.14 5.33 -16.38
CA ARG A 77 0.06 4.66 -17.09
C ARG A 77 -0.58 3.56 -16.25
N GLY A 78 -1.84 3.78 -15.85
CA GLY A 78 -2.71 2.74 -15.32
C GLY A 78 -3.27 1.83 -16.43
N SER A 79 -4.27 1.04 -16.09
CA SER A 79 -5.08 0.24 -17.01
C SER A 79 -5.64 1.08 -18.18
N GLY A 80 -6.10 0.44 -19.24
CA GLY A 80 -6.91 1.11 -20.26
C GLY A 80 -8.14 1.78 -19.66
N TYR A 81 -8.79 2.67 -20.43
CA TYR A 81 -10.07 3.21 -20.03
C TYR A 81 -11.16 2.15 -20.07
N THR A 82 -12.02 2.14 -19.05
CA THR A 82 -13.31 1.42 -19.05
C THR A 82 -14.42 2.42 -19.30
N GLU A 83 -15.37 2.06 -20.10
CA GLU A 83 -16.47 2.91 -20.55
C GLU A 83 -17.77 2.55 -19.83
N SER A 84 -18.61 3.55 -19.53
CA SER A 84 -19.99 3.34 -19.12
C SER A 84 -20.88 3.00 -20.31
N SER A 85 -22.08 2.50 -20.03
CA SER A 85 -23.19 2.56 -21.00
C SER A 85 -23.54 4.00 -21.38
N ASP A 86 -24.25 4.19 -22.47
CA ASP A 86 -24.78 5.50 -22.89
C ASP A 86 -25.90 5.97 -21.95
N LEU A 87 -25.81 7.21 -21.48
CA LEU A 87 -26.90 7.93 -20.79
C LEU A 87 -27.51 8.95 -21.74
N LYS A 88 -28.79 8.78 -22.06
CA LYS A 88 -29.54 9.73 -22.93
C LYS A 88 -30.10 10.87 -22.09
N ILE A 89 -29.63 12.08 -22.33
CA ILE A 89 -30.18 13.33 -21.78
C ILE A 89 -31.08 13.96 -22.85
N ARG A 90 -32.34 14.24 -22.50
CA ARG A 90 -33.33 14.91 -23.37
C ARG A 90 -33.31 16.41 -23.09
N ASP A 91 -33.87 17.22 -23.99
CA ASP A 91 -33.92 18.69 -23.82
C ASP A 91 -34.55 19.13 -22.49
N ARG A 92 -35.59 18.41 -22.01
CA ARG A 92 -36.23 18.68 -20.72
C ARG A 92 -35.40 18.29 -19.49
N ASP A 93 -34.36 17.48 -19.68
CA ASP A 93 -33.54 16.88 -18.62
C ASP A 93 -32.15 17.52 -18.58
N VAL A 94 -31.85 18.54 -19.39
CA VAL A 94 -30.57 19.24 -19.40
C VAL A 94 -30.33 20.02 -18.11
N SER A 95 -29.06 20.11 -17.70
CA SER A 95 -28.63 20.93 -16.59
C SER A 95 -28.60 22.41 -16.94
N ASP A 96 -28.88 23.29 -15.99
CA ASP A 96 -28.64 24.73 -16.09
C ASP A 96 -27.20 25.12 -15.83
N GLY A 97 -26.33 24.13 -15.67
CA GLY A 97 -24.90 24.30 -15.30
C GLY A 97 -24.61 24.49 -13.81
N LYS A 98 -25.66 24.53 -12.98
CA LYS A 98 -25.57 24.74 -11.53
C LYS A 98 -26.02 23.53 -10.70
N GLY A 99 -26.57 22.50 -11.36
CA GLY A 99 -27.23 21.37 -10.73
C GLY A 99 -28.75 21.61 -10.53
N LYS A 100 -29.53 20.57 -10.24
CA LYS A 100 -30.94 20.72 -9.88
C LYS A 100 -31.06 21.31 -8.48
N GLU A 101 -31.84 22.42 -8.35
CA GLU A 101 -32.34 22.85 -7.03
C GLU A 101 -33.17 21.70 -6.42
N GLY A 102 -32.70 21.18 -5.29
CA GLY A 102 -33.33 20.08 -4.55
C GLY A 102 -32.48 18.83 -4.40
N GLU A 103 -31.53 18.54 -5.28
CA GLU A 103 -30.43 17.68 -4.95
C GLU A 103 -29.30 18.53 -4.34
N LYS A 104 -29.46 18.92 -3.08
CA LYS A 104 -28.32 19.15 -2.23
C LYS A 104 -27.60 17.80 -2.19
N VAL A 105 -26.64 17.57 -3.08
CA VAL A 105 -25.44 16.87 -2.69
C VAL A 105 -25.02 17.66 -1.47
N GLN A 106 -25.34 17.13 -0.29
CA GLN A 106 -24.75 17.67 0.92
C GLN A 106 -23.26 17.73 0.61
N ALA A 107 -22.74 18.95 0.52
CA ALA A 107 -21.35 19.23 0.76
C ALA A 107 -21.16 18.91 2.27
N GLY A 108 -21.40 17.69 2.60
CA GLY A 108 -21.26 17.00 3.85
C GLY A 108 -20.15 16.03 3.63
N THR A 109 -18.94 16.51 3.90
CA THR A 109 -17.80 15.65 4.13
C THR A 109 -17.65 14.59 3.04
N GLU A 110 -17.14 14.98 1.87
CA GLU A 110 -16.43 14.06 1.02
C GLU A 110 -15.31 13.48 1.90
N LYS A 111 -15.60 12.32 2.49
CA LYS A 111 -14.57 11.61 3.25
C LYS A 111 -13.48 11.34 2.27
N LYS A 112 -12.35 12.02 2.44
CA LYS A 112 -11.19 11.93 1.56
C LYS A 112 -10.77 10.47 1.46
N ILE A 113 -10.93 9.87 0.26
CA ILE A 113 -10.51 8.49 0.03
C ILE A 113 -8.97 8.45 -0.01
N GLY A 114 -8.39 7.39 0.55
CA GLY A 114 -6.96 7.23 0.63
C GLY A 114 -6.40 7.62 1.99
N TRP A 115 -5.15 8.06 1.98
CA TRP A 115 -4.43 8.42 3.19
C TRP A 115 -4.93 9.73 3.80
N GLU A 116 -5.21 9.69 5.09
CA GLU A 116 -5.55 10.85 5.92
C GLU A 116 -4.69 10.84 7.18
N GLU A 117 -4.21 12.01 7.58
CA GLU A 117 -3.58 12.20 8.88
C GLU A 117 -4.63 12.60 9.93
N THR A 118 -4.61 11.94 11.08
CA THR A 118 -5.51 12.21 12.17
C THR A 118 -4.81 11.96 13.51
N ASP A 119 -4.81 12.94 14.39
CA ASP A 119 -4.23 12.85 15.74
C ASP A 119 -2.78 12.31 15.76
N GLY A 120 -1.94 12.75 14.81
CA GLY A 120 -0.54 12.33 14.71
C GLY A 120 -0.35 10.89 14.22
N SER A 121 -1.39 10.24 13.71
CA SER A 121 -1.37 8.92 13.06
C SER A 121 -1.96 9.01 11.66
N TYR A 122 -1.81 7.95 10.88
CA TYR A 122 -2.40 7.84 9.55
C TYR A 122 -3.50 6.78 9.54
N ILE A 123 -4.55 7.08 8.80
CA ILE A 123 -5.62 6.14 8.45
C ILE A 123 -5.71 6.03 6.94
N PHE A 124 -6.25 4.95 6.44
CA PHE A 124 -6.58 4.80 5.02
C PHE A 124 -8.07 4.59 4.87
N ARG A 125 -8.71 5.50 4.13
CA ARG A 125 -10.16 5.44 3.87
C ARG A 125 -10.45 4.76 2.55
N LEU A 126 -11.28 3.75 2.62
CA LEU A 126 -11.79 3.02 1.47
C LEU A 126 -12.82 3.86 0.69
N PRO A 127 -13.07 3.52 -0.59
CA PRO A 127 -14.15 4.13 -1.39
C PRO A 127 -15.53 4.02 -0.75
N SER A 128 -15.77 2.99 0.07
CA SER A 128 -16.99 2.85 0.86
C SER A 128 -17.17 3.93 1.94
N GLY A 129 -16.10 4.71 2.21
CA GLY A 129 -16.04 5.67 3.31
C GLY A 129 -15.64 5.04 4.66
N GLU A 130 -15.46 3.71 4.70
CA GLU A 130 -14.96 2.99 5.88
C GLU A 130 -13.44 3.12 6.00
N LEU A 131 -12.92 2.91 7.21
CA LEU A 131 -11.48 2.85 7.44
C LEU A 131 -10.96 1.45 7.12
N TYR A 132 -9.78 1.40 6.50
CA TYR A 132 -9.06 0.15 6.32
C TYR A 132 -8.70 -0.43 7.69
N LYS A 133 -8.83 -1.75 7.84
CA LYS A 133 -8.51 -2.49 9.08
C LYS A 133 -7.76 -3.77 8.74
N GLY A 134 -6.81 -4.13 9.59
CA GLY A 134 -5.97 -5.31 9.36
C GLY A 134 -4.92 -5.08 8.28
N TRP A 135 -4.51 -6.15 7.62
CA TRP A 135 -3.50 -6.12 6.57
C TRP A 135 -4.00 -5.49 5.28
N GLY A 136 -3.24 -4.56 4.71
CA GLY A 136 -3.53 -3.93 3.43
C GLY A 136 -2.29 -3.73 2.58
N LYS A 137 -2.38 -4.08 1.28
CA LYS A 137 -1.34 -3.77 0.31
C LYS A 137 -1.74 -2.52 -0.47
N ILE A 138 -1.05 -1.41 -0.23
CA ILE A 138 -1.35 -0.10 -0.82
C ILE A 138 -0.10 0.38 -1.56
N ASP A 139 -0.23 0.74 -2.83
CA ASP A 139 0.88 1.16 -3.71
C ASP A 139 2.08 0.20 -3.70
N GLY A 140 1.80 -1.11 -3.60
CA GLY A 140 2.82 -2.17 -3.62
C GLY A 140 3.46 -2.48 -2.26
N TYR A 141 3.17 -1.72 -1.22
CA TYR A 141 3.68 -1.93 0.14
C TYR A 141 2.62 -2.49 1.06
N TRP A 142 3.03 -3.35 1.99
CA TRP A 142 2.15 -3.87 3.04
C TRP A 142 2.10 -2.91 4.23
N TYR A 143 0.89 -2.72 4.75
CA TYR A 143 0.58 -1.94 5.95
C TYR A 143 -0.31 -2.77 6.87
N TYR A 144 -0.35 -2.39 8.13
CA TYR A 144 -1.31 -2.94 9.06
C TYR A 144 -2.06 -1.81 9.78
N PHE A 145 -3.37 -1.96 9.88
CA PHE A 145 -4.25 -0.99 10.52
C PHE A 145 -4.93 -1.62 11.73
N GLN A 146 -4.92 -0.91 12.83
CA GLN A 146 -5.60 -1.32 14.05
C GLN A 146 -7.14 -1.39 13.84
N PRO A 147 -7.90 -1.99 14.78
CA PRO A 147 -9.36 -2.02 14.70
C PRO A 147 -10.03 -0.64 14.64
N ASP A 148 -9.38 0.39 15.17
CA ASP A 148 -9.81 1.79 15.08
C ASP A 148 -9.44 2.47 13.73
N GLY A 149 -8.72 1.77 12.85
CA GLY A 149 -8.28 2.21 11.54
C GLY A 149 -6.93 2.93 11.54
N LYS A 150 -6.25 3.09 12.68
CA LYS A 150 -4.93 3.74 12.73
C LYS A 150 -3.85 2.81 12.20
N MET A 151 -3.00 3.35 11.33
CA MET A 151 -1.82 2.68 10.81
C MET A 151 -0.78 2.46 11.90
N VAL A 152 -0.19 1.28 11.97
CA VAL A 152 0.87 0.97 12.93
C VAL A 152 2.24 1.36 12.41
N LYS A 153 3.17 1.57 13.35
CA LYS A 153 4.61 1.79 13.13
C LYS A 153 5.43 0.99 14.13
N GLY A 154 6.71 0.80 13.84
CA GLY A 154 7.64 0.08 14.70
C GLY A 154 7.30 -1.40 14.82
N TRP A 155 7.75 -2.03 15.90
CA TRP A 155 7.51 -3.44 16.17
C TRP A 155 6.05 -3.74 16.53
N GLN A 156 5.47 -4.72 15.84
CA GLN A 156 4.10 -5.18 16.08
C GLN A 156 4.05 -6.70 16.12
N LYS A 157 3.35 -7.23 17.12
CA LYS A 157 3.05 -8.66 17.20
C LYS A 157 1.63 -8.91 16.67
N ILE A 158 1.53 -9.58 15.52
CA ILE A 158 0.27 -9.85 14.83
C ILE A 158 0.15 -11.35 14.62
N GLN A 159 -0.90 -11.98 15.15
CA GLN A 159 -1.11 -13.44 15.10
C GLN A 159 0.13 -14.24 15.54
N ASP A 160 0.69 -13.87 16.70
CA ASP A 160 1.90 -14.45 17.29
C ASP A 160 3.23 -14.28 16.53
N LYS A 161 3.24 -13.56 15.43
CA LYS A 161 4.42 -13.25 14.64
C LYS A 161 4.83 -11.77 14.80
N TRP A 162 6.12 -11.51 14.86
CA TRP A 162 6.64 -10.16 14.94
C TRP A 162 6.92 -9.60 13.55
N TYR A 163 6.53 -8.32 13.36
CA TYR A 163 6.75 -7.52 12.16
C TYR A 163 7.32 -6.17 12.54
N PHE A 164 8.04 -5.55 11.63
CA PHE A 164 8.51 -4.17 11.80
C PHE A 164 7.93 -3.28 10.71
N PHE A 165 7.31 -2.18 11.13
CA PHE A 165 6.77 -1.17 10.22
C PHE A 165 7.62 0.09 10.30
N GLN A 166 8.07 0.58 9.15
CA GLN A 166 8.89 1.78 9.02
C GLN A 166 8.12 3.03 9.51
N GLU A 167 8.79 4.18 9.61
CA GLU A 167 8.13 5.46 9.92
C GLU A 167 7.06 5.84 8.89
N SER A 168 7.19 5.39 7.66
CA SER A 168 6.15 5.50 6.62
C SER A 168 4.94 4.60 6.85
N GLY A 169 5.01 3.67 7.81
CA GLY A 169 4.03 2.61 8.03
C GLY A 169 4.18 1.40 7.12
N ALA A 170 5.06 1.44 6.14
CA ALA A 170 5.31 0.29 5.26
C ALA A 170 6.01 -0.83 6.03
N MET A 171 5.52 -2.08 5.88
CA MET A 171 6.14 -3.26 6.45
C MET A 171 7.56 -3.43 5.90
N ALA A 172 8.53 -3.59 6.77
CA ALA A 172 9.90 -3.86 6.40
C ALA A 172 10.11 -5.33 6.03
N VAL A 173 11.05 -5.58 5.11
CA VAL A 173 11.57 -6.90 4.76
C VAL A 173 13.09 -6.81 4.61
N GLY A 174 13.78 -7.93 4.83
CA GLY A 174 15.25 -7.98 4.82
C GLY A 174 15.84 -7.41 6.10
N TRP A 175 17.01 -6.81 6.01
CA TRP A 175 17.73 -6.27 7.17
C TRP A 175 17.09 -5.00 7.72
N VAL A 176 16.92 -4.98 9.04
CA VAL A 176 16.45 -3.82 9.81
C VAL A 176 17.37 -3.57 10.96
N LYS A 177 17.80 -2.32 11.15
CA LYS A 177 18.53 -1.87 12.32
C LYS A 177 17.60 -1.05 13.22
N ASP A 178 17.43 -1.49 14.46
CA ASP A 178 16.66 -0.78 15.48
C ASP A 178 17.43 -0.79 16.80
N GLN A 179 17.56 0.39 17.45
CA GLN A 179 18.31 0.58 18.70
C GLN A 179 19.70 -0.09 18.70
N ASP A 180 20.44 0.13 17.61
CA ASP A 180 21.77 -0.45 17.36
C ASP A 180 21.84 -1.98 17.25
N GLN A 181 20.71 -2.68 17.21
CA GLN A 181 20.61 -4.11 16.97
C GLN A 181 20.13 -4.38 15.54
N TRP A 182 20.66 -5.43 14.92
CA TRP A 182 20.25 -5.89 13.61
C TRP A 182 19.26 -7.03 13.72
N TYR A 183 18.24 -6.99 12.87
CA TYR A 183 17.17 -7.97 12.72
C TYR A 183 16.98 -8.34 11.26
N TYR A 184 16.36 -9.48 11.00
CA TYR A 184 16.04 -9.90 9.65
C TYR A 184 14.55 -10.27 9.53
N LEU A 185 13.85 -9.53 8.70
CA LEU A 185 12.44 -9.77 8.36
C LEU A 185 12.41 -10.54 7.04
N ILE A 186 11.70 -11.65 6.99
CA ILE A 186 11.71 -12.61 5.88
C ILE A 186 11.15 -11.95 4.60
N PRO A 187 11.94 -11.81 3.52
CA PRO A 187 11.42 -11.31 2.25
C PRO A 187 10.39 -12.27 1.63
N GLU A 188 9.48 -11.75 0.82
CA GLU A 188 8.46 -12.56 0.12
C GLU A 188 9.09 -13.68 -0.73
N THR A 189 10.23 -13.41 -1.35
CA THR A 189 10.99 -14.37 -2.18
C THR A 189 11.68 -15.48 -1.37
N GLU A 190 11.82 -15.32 -0.05
CA GLU A 190 12.49 -16.25 0.85
C GLU A 190 11.53 -16.97 1.81
N ALA A 191 10.25 -16.60 1.81
CA ALA A 191 9.23 -17.23 2.65
C ALA A 191 9.00 -18.67 2.22
N ALA A 192 9.35 -19.63 3.08
CA ALA A 192 9.23 -21.07 2.87
C ALA A 192 8.87 -21.79 4.17
N ASN A 193 8.41 -23.04 4.07
CA ASN A 193 8.18 -23.91 5.23
C ASN A 193 7.27 -23.31 6.33
N GLY A 194 6.20 -22.60 5.94
CA GLY A 194 5.27 -21.96 6.87
C GLY A 194 5.69 -20.59 7.39
N GLN A 195 6.82 -20.07 6.95
CA GLN A 195 7.22 -18.68 7.19
C GLN A 195 6.36 -17.72 6.37
N VAL A 196 6.13 -16.54 6.90
CA VAL A 196 5.33 -15.50 6.25
C VAL A 196 6.23 -14.31 5.90
N ALA A 197 6.04 -13.72 4.73
CA ALA A 197 6.76 -12.50 4.34
C ALA A 197 6.61 -11.39 5.40
N GLY A 198 7.71 -10.73 5.73
CA GLY A 198 7.77 -9.70 6.77
C GLY A 198 7.87 -10.22 8.20
N GLU A 199 7.74 -11.53 8.45
CA GLU A 199 7.91 -12.12 9.76
C GLU A 199 9.38 -12.01 10.23
N LEU A 200 9.58 -11.71 11.52
CA LEU A 200 10.90 -11.70 12.14
C LEU A 200 11.50 -13.12 12.16
N PHE A 201 12.69 -13.27 11.61
CA PHE A 201 13.47 -14.49 11.76
C PHE A 201 14.17 -14.52 13.12
N ALA A 202 14.07 -15.63 13.86
CA ALA A 202 14.62 -15.75 15.20
C ALA A 202 14.98 -17.19 15.55
N GLY A 203 15.92 -17.35 16.47
CA GLY A 203 16.23 -18.60 17.18
C GLY A 203 17.04 -19.62 16.40
N ASP A 204 17.63 -19.27 15.25
CA ASP A 204 18.36 -20.23 14.41
C ASP A 204 19.36 -19.54 13.46
N TRP A 205 20.10 -20.36 12.72
CA TRP A 205 20.97 -19.95 11.63
C TRP A 205 20.18 -19.64 10.36
N ARG A 206 20.62 -18.58 9.66
CA ARG A 206 20.11 -18.25 8.32
C ARG A 206 21.24 -17.93 7.36
N VAL A 207 21.11 -18.42 6.12
CA VAL A 207 21.98 -18.04 5.02
C VAL A 207 21.35 -16.84 4.30
N ILE A 208 22.07 -15.72 4.30
CA ILE A 208 21.66 -14.49 3.62
C ILE A 208 22.77 -14.10 2.65
N GLN A 209 22.48 -14.07 1.36
CA GLN A 209 23.46 -13.78 0.30
C GLN A 209 24.75 -14.62 0.41
N GLY A 210 24.60 -15.93 0.70
CA GLY A 210 25.70 -16.89 0.80
C GLY A 210 26.51 -16.80 2.09
N ARG A 211 26.10 -16.00 3.06
CA ARG A 211 26.75 -15.85 4.38
C ARG A 211 25.87 -16.37 5.49
N TYR A 212 26.45 -17.01 6.51
CA TYR A 212 25.73 -17.53 7.67
C TYR A 212 25.67 -16.48 8.77
N TYR A 213 24.45 -16.28 9.30
CA TYR A 213 24.16 -15.43 10.45
C TYR A 213 23.34 -16.24 11.46
N TYR A 214 23.56 -16.00 12.73
CA TYR A 214 22.71 -16.54 13.79
C TYR A 214 21.83 -15.44 14.37
N PHE A 215 20.58 -15.76 14.62
CA PHE A 215 19.64 -14.85 15.26
C PHE A 215 19.21 -15.45 16.60
N GLU A 216 19.26 -14.64 17.64
CA GLU A 216 18.81 -15.01 18.97
C GLU A 216 17.31 -15.28 19.00
N ALA A 217 16.82 -15.86 20.12
CA ALA A 217 15.38 -16.15 20.29
C ALA A 217 14.50 -14.88 20.23
N ASP A 218 15.06 -13.71 20.51
CA ASP A 218 14.39 -12.42 20.41
C ASP A 218 14.57 -11.77 18.99
N GLY A 219 15.22 -12.46 18.06
CA GLY A 219 15.46 -12.05 16.69
C GLY A 219 16.68 -11.15 16.48
N LYS A 220 17.43 -10.82 17.51
CA LYS A 220 18.68 -10.04 17.36
C LYS A 220 19.75 -10.86 16.66
N MET A 221 20.43 -10.23 15.69
CA MET A 221 21.60 -10.83 15.07
C MET A 221 22.72 -11.01 16.11
N HIS A 222 23.23 -12.23 16.23
CA HIS A 222 24.32 -12.55 17.14
C HIS A 222 25.67 -12.06 16.62
N THR A 223 26.51 -11.59 17.53
CA THR A 223 27.91 -11.27 17.27
C THR A 223 28.78 -11.85 18.38
N GLY A 224 30.05 -12.19 18.07
CA GLY A 224 30.95 -12.80 19.01
C GLY A 224 30.85 -14.32 19.07
N TRP A 225 31.22 -14.88 20.24
CA TRP A 225 31.21 -16.32 20.45
C TRP A 225 29.82 -16.87 20.73
N LEU A 226 29.43 -17.90 19.99
CA LEU A 226 28.17 -18.62 20.12
C LEU A 226 28.43 -20.10 20.42
N PHE A 227 27.88 -20.61 21.51
CA PHE A 227 27.83 -22.05 21.76
C PHE A 227 26.46 -22.59 21.31
N TRP A 228 26.43 -23.40 20.23
CA TRP A 228 25.22 -23.92 19.65
C TRP A 228 25.35 -25.40 19.34
N GLN A 229 24.42 -26.22 19.80
CA GLN A 229 24.40 -27.67 19.62
C GLN A 229 25.71 -28.38 19.93
N GLY A 230 26.36 -28.00 21.03
CA GLY A 230 27.62 -28.63 21.50
C GLY A 230 28.87 -28.17 20.79
N ARG A 231 28.83 -27.13 19.97
CA ARG A 231 29.98 -26.57 19.23
C ARG A 231 30.07 -25.07 19.41
N TRP A 232 31.30 -24.57 19.34
CA TRP A 232 31.58 -23.14 19.35
C TRP A 232 31.67 -22.60 17.92
N TYR A 233 31.02 -21.45 17.74
CA TYR A 233 31.03 -20.64 16.50
C TYR A 233 31.47 -19.24 16.86
N TYR A 234 32.00 -18.50 15.88
CA TYR A 234 32.31 -17.09 16.05
C TYR A 234 31.67 -16.26 14.95
N CYS A 235 30.84 -15.32 15.34
CA CYS A 235 30.22 -14.34 14.47
C CYS A 235 30.97 -13.02 14.56
N ASN A 236 31.36 -12.41 13.44
CA ASN A 236 32.19 -11.22 13.42
C ASN A 236 31.55 -10.06 14.21
N GLU A 237 32.37 -9.46 15.11
CA GLU A 237 31.93 -8.33 15.97
C GLU A 237 32.34 -6.97 15.40
N LEU A 238 33.18 -6.93 14.38
CA LEU A 238 33.67 -5.67 13.83
C LEU A 238 32.55 -4.99 13.03
N ASP A 239 32.37 -3.71 13.28
CA ASP A 239 31.40 -2.89 12.57
C ASP A 239 31.90 -2.58 11.14
N ASN A 240 31.80 -3.57 10.29
CA ASN A 240 32.15 -3.53 8.87
C ASN A 240 31.15 -4.36 8.05
N SER A 241 31.42 -4.57 6.77
CA SER A 241 30.57 -5.35 5.87
C SER A 241 30.42 -6.83 6.22
N LEU A 242 31.10 -7.32 7.24
CA LEU A 242 31.07 -8.70 7.72
C LEU A 242 30.47 -8.82 9.13
N LEU A 243 29.95 -7.76 9.70
CA LEU A 243 29.32 -7.79 11.02
C LEU A 243 28.27 -8.91 11.09
N GLY A 244 28.35 -9.75 12.14
CA GLY A 244 27.47 -10.89 12.36
C GLY A 244 27.74 -12.11 11.47
N VAL A 245 28.58 -12.02 10.46
CA VAL A 245 28.91 -13.16 9.59
C VAL A 245 29.67 -14.21 10.36
N MET A 246 29.24 -15.48 10.29
CA MET A 246 29.95 -16.60 10.84
C MET A 246 31.36 -16.71 10.21
N PHE A 247 32.36 -16.72 11.04
CA PHE A 247 33.74 -16.83 10.61
C PHE A 247 34.04 -18.27 10.18
N THR A 248 34.77 -18.43 9.08
CA THR A 248 35.25 -19.73 8.60
C THR A 248 36.75 -19.67 8.40
N GLY A 249 37.46 -20.59 8.99
CA GLY A 249 38.92 -20.66 8.91
C GLY A 249 39.58 -20.54 10.31
N PHE A 250 40.87 -20.19 10.34
CA PHE A 250 41.59 -20.03 11.60
C PHE A 250 41.41 -18.62 12.16
N LEU A 251 40.83 -18.52 13.35
CA LEU A 251 40.66 -17.26 14.07
C LEU A 251 41.76 -17.15 15.14
N THR A 252 42.65 -16.17 15.04
CA THR A 252 43.63 -15.87 16.08
C THR A 252 43.18 -14.70 16.92
N ARG A 253 43.00 -14.93 18.23
CA ARG A 253 42.63 -13.90 19.21
C ARG A 253 43.39 -14.14 20.51
N ASN A 254 43.95 -13.06 21.09
CA ASN A 254 44.70 -13.13 22.35
C ASN A 254 45.76 -14.24 22.31
N GLU A 255 46.57 -14.28 21.24
CA GLU A 255 47.66 -15.28 21.01
C GLU A 255 47.18 -16.74 20.91
N LYS A 256 45.88 -16.98 20.83
CA LYS A 256 45.28 -18.32 20.60
C LYS A 256 44.67 -18.41 19.23
N THR A 257 44.88 -19.55 18.58
CA THR A 257 44.23 -19.89 17.29
C THR A 257 43.10 -20.88 17.54
N TYR A 258 41.98 -20.62 16.98
CA TYR A 258 40.74 -21.40 17.10
C TYR A 258 40.33 -21.94 15.74
#